data_52c37e78dad582e438d7f37d58b876a9
#
_entry.id   52c37e78dad582e438d7f37d58b876a9
#
_cell.length_a   1.000
_cell.length_b   1.000
_cell.length_c   1.000
_cell.angle_alpha   90.00
_cell.angle_beta   90.00
_cell.angle_gamma   90.00
#
_symmetry.space_group_name_H-M   'P 1'
#
loop_
_entity.id
_entity.type
_entity.pdbx_description
1 polymer ?
#
loop_
_entity_poly.entity_id
_entity_poly.type
_entity_poly.pdbx_seq_one_letter_code
_entity_poly.pdbx_strand_id
1 'polypeptide(L)'
;MHRRTPSRAAGAVALAAATLVAGCMNQGTPSADKCETVTAPLSDVPTRTDQEPKMRIPVPTGWERTTQRDNESIRYAIRNPALSADDFSPTAVVTLQQVSTRAGKPEKILEEQNKQLTAKLKLTDVTTTPTTVCGAPGLSSAYVAPEVVLGAKLKIPPRTARSLGTVYRAGDTYYVATVTVQTVKPDNPTYQQDSEMILKGFQLLPSQ
;
A
#
# COMPACT_ATOMS: atom_id res chain seq x y z
N MET A 1 -83.60 -14.27 -32.05
CA MET A 1 -82.38 -14.89 -32.57
C MET A 1 -81.22 -13.89 -32.40
N HIS A 2 -80.45 -13.97 -31.35
CA HIS A 2 -79.31 -13.07 -31.07
C HIS A 2 -78.05 -13.85 -31.21
N ARG A 3 -77.22 -13.53 -32.19
CA ARG A 3 -75.86 -14.06 -32.34
C ARG A 3 -74.88 -13.21 -31.50
N ARG A 4 -74.26 -13.84 -30.56
CA ARG A 4 -73.15 -13.26 -29.81
C ARG A 4 -71.79 -13.61 -30.47
N THR A 5 -71.00 -12.60 -30.82
CA THR A 5 -69.65 -12.72 -31.31
C THR A 5 -68.68 -12.76 -30.10
N PRO A 6 -67.63 -13.61 -30.07
CA PRO A 6 -66.65 -13.60 -29.06
C PRO A 6 -65.49 -12.64 -29.38
N SER A 7 -65.17 -11.80 -28.42
CA SER A 7 -64.08 -10.89 -28.47
C SER A 7 -62.71 -11.62 -28.16
N ARG A 8 -61.78 -11.51 -29.08
CA ARG A 8 -60.39 -12.05 -28.87
C ARG A 8 -59.57 -11.00 -28.13
N ALA A 9 -59.14 -11.32 -26.91
CA ALA A 9 -58.14 -10.57 -26.16
C ALA A 9 -56.77 -10.94 -26.69
N ALA A 10 -56.02 -9.96 -27.22
CA ALA A 10 -54.62 -10.09 -27.58
C ALA A 10 -53.75 -9.81 -26.33
N GLY A 11 -53.10 -10.85 -25.83
CA GLY A 11 -52.12 -10.70 -24.75
C GLY A 11 -50.79 -10.23 -25.30
N ALA A 12 -50.37 -9.05 -24.89
CA ALA A 12 -49.01 -8.54 -25.14
C ALA A 12 -48.05 -9.17 -24.16
N VAL A 13 -47.14 -10.00 -24.68
CA VAL A 13 -46.01 -10.54 -23.91
C VAL A 13 -44.90 -9.49 -23.92
N ALA A 14 -44.66 -8.83 -22.78
CA ALA A 14 -43.51 -7.95 -22.58
C ALA A 14 -42.27 -8.80 -22.29
N LEU A 15 -41.34 -8.90 -23.24
CA LEU A 15 -40.01 -9.44 -23.01
C LEU A 15 -39.21 -8.41 -22.22
N ALA A 16 -38.97 -8.68 -20.94
CA ALA A 16 -38.00 -7.96 -20.14
C ALA A 16 -36.57 -8.45 -20.50
N ALA A 17 -35.86 -7.65 -21.28
CA ALA A 17 -34.45 -7.87 -21.54
C ALA A 17 -33.64 -7.54 -20.25
N ALA A 18 -33.23 -8.56 -19.52
CA ALA A 18 -32.27 -8.42 -18.42
C ALA A 18 -30.90 -8.17 -19.01
N THR A 19 -30.44 -6.92 -19.02
CA THR A 19 -29.09 -6.56 -19.32
C THR A 19 -28.21 -7.00 -18.14
N LEU A 20 -27.52 -8.14 -18.30
CA LEU A 20 -26.40 -8.55 -17.45
C LEU A 20 -25.29 -7.54 -17.66
N VAL A 21 -25.19 -6.55 -16.77
CA VAL A 21 -23.97 -5.73 -16.63
C VAL A 21 -22.93 -6.66 -16.06
N ALA A 22 -22.12 -7.30 -16.93
CA ALA A 22 -20.87 -7.93 -16.54
C ALA A 22 -19.97 -6.81 -16.01
N GLY A 23 -19.99 -6.60 -14.69
CA GLY A 23 -19.02 -5.76 -14.00
C GLY A 23 -17.66 -6.37 -14.22
N CYS A 24 -16.92 -5.90 -15.25
CA CYS A 24 -15.47 -6.06 -15.29
C CYS A 24 -14.96 -5.48 -13.98
N MET A 25 -14.56 -6.34 -13.03
CA MET A 25 -13.72 -5.94 -11.91
C MET A 25 -12.42 -5.42 -12.52
N ASN A 26 -12.40 -4.14 -12.79
CA ASN A 26 -11.24 -3.42 -13.23
C ASN A 26 -10.24 -3.49 -12.06
N GLN A 27 -9.27 -4.40 -12.13
CA GLN A 27 -8.14 -4.40 -11.18
C GLN A 27 -7.54 -3.01 -11.32
N GLY A 28 -7.73 -2.17 -10.29
CA GLY A 28 -7.47 -0.75 -10.36
C GLY A 28 -6.04 -0.48 -10.81
N THR A 29 -5.88 -0.01 -12.04
CA THR A 29 -4.60 0.51 -12.50
C THR A 29 -4.30 1.78 -11.73
N PRO A 30 -3.10 1.92 -11.16
CA PRO A 30 -2.71 3.14 -10.46
C PRO A 30 -2.75 4.33 -11.42
N SER A 31 -3.21 5.48 -10.92
CA SER A 31 -3.33 6.72 -11.70
C SER A 31 -3.10 7.93 -10.81
N ALA A 32 -2.46 8.97 -11.32
CA ALA A 32 -2.08 10.15 -10.55
C ALA A 32 -3.28 10.93 -9.98
N ASP A 33 -4.41 10.93 -10.68
CA ASP A 33 -5.66 11.59 -10.26
C ASP A 33 -6.33 10.88 -9.08
N LYS A 34 -5.95 9.63 -8.79
CA LYS A 34 -6.43 8.84 -7.66
C LYS A 34 -5.49 8.85 -6.45
N CYS A 35 -4.36 9.55 -6.54
CA CYS A 35 -3.44 9.69 -5.43
C CYS A 35 -3.93 10.73 -4.43
N GLU A 36 -3.78 10.44 -3.15
CA GLU A 36 -4.06 11.40 -2.09
C GLU A 36 -3.07 12.58 -2.15
N THR A 37 -3.58 13.78 -1.95
CA THR A 37 -2.77 15.00 -1.89
C THR A 37 -2.41 15.30 -0.44
N VAL A 38 -1.15 15.61 -0.18
CA VAL A 38 -0.63 16.03 1.13
C VAL A 38 0.19 17.30 0.99
N THR A 39 0.42 18.00 2.10
CA THR A 39 1.13 19.28 2.13
C THR A 39 2.65 19.14 2.07
N ALA A 40 3.21 17.98 2.49
CA ALA A 40 4.64 17.75 2.42
C ALA A 40 5.12 17.61 0.96
N PRO A 41 6.33 18.11 0.64
CA PRO A 41 6.92 17.92 -0.68
C PRO A 41 7.13 16.44 -0.96
N LEU A 42 6.92 16.04 -2.22
CA LEU A 42 7.15 14.69 -2.69
C LEU A 42 8.58 14.52 -3.20
N SER A 43 9.23 13.44 -2.78
CA SER A 43 10.51 12.99 -3.34
C SER A 43 10.31 11.76 -4.22
N ASP A 44 10.97 11.73 -5.37
CA ASP A 44 10.98 10.56 -6.24
C ASP A 44 11.83 9.43 -5.58
N VAL A 45 11.29 8.21 -5.61
CA VAL A 45 12.01 7.00 -5.20
C VAL A 45 12.74 6.44 -6.43
N PRO A 46 14.06 6.19 -6.36
CA PRO A 46 14.82 5.71 -7.50
C PRO A 46 14.30 4.38 -8.06
N THR A 47 14.12 4.32 -9.38
CA THR A 47 13.86 3.10 -10.14
C THR A 47 15.18 2.54 -10.69
N ARG A 48 15.22 1.25 -11.00
CA ARG A 48 16.40 0.57 -11.58
C ARG A 48 16.15 0.10 -13.00
N THR A 49 14.89 -0.08 -13.36
CA THR A 49 14.46 -0.50 -14.69
C THR A 49 13.25 0.29 -15.14
N ASP A 50 13.03 0.38 -16.43
CA ASP A 50 11.86 1.07 -17.02
C ASP A 50 10.54 0.33 -16.77
N GLN A 51 10.60 -0.91 -16.31
CA GLN A 51 9.40 -1.70 -15.95
C GLN A 51 8.93 -1.46 -14.52
N GLU A 52 9.79 -0.92 -13.67
CA GLU A 52 9.43 -0.60 -12.28
C GLU A 52 8.42 0.54 -12.23
N PRO A 53 7.45 0.49 -11.30
CA PRO A 53 6.53 1.60 -11.09
C PRO A 53 7.29 2.84 -10.63
N LYS A 54 6.84 4.01 -11.02
CA LYS A 54 7.29 5.25 -10.41
C LYS A 54 6.68 5.36 -9.02
N MET A 55 7.51 5.70 -8.06
CA MET A 55 7.09 5.88 -6.68
C MET A 55 7.51 7.26 -6.18
N ARG A 56 6.67 7.86 -5.34
CA ARG A 56 6.97 9.11 -4.66
C ARG A 56 6.60 8.99 -3.20
N ILE A 57 7.40 9.60 -2.34
CA ILE A 57 7.18 9.62 -0.90
C ILE A 57 7.16 11.07 -0.39
N PRO A 58 6.18 11.43 0.46
CA PRO A 58 6.22 12.71 1.16
C PRO A 58 7.42 12.78 2.11
N VAL A 59 8.06 13.94 2.15
CA VAL A 59 9.18 14.24 3.06
C VAL A 59 8.78 15.43 3.93
N PRO A 60 8.14 15.20 5.10
CA PRO A 60 7.76 16.27 6.01
C PRO A 60 8.98 17.04 6.54
N THR A 61 8.76 18.23 7.05
CA THR A 61 9.82 19.05 7.65
C THR A 61 10.53 18.30 8.78
N GLY A 62 11.86 18.35 8.79
CA GLY A 62 12.70 17.64 9.77
C GLY A 62 13.06 16.20 9.39
N TRP A 63 12.40 15.64 8.34
CA TRP A 63 12.83 14.36 7.79
C TRP A 63 13.92 14.56 6.75
N GLU A 64 14.94 13.74 6.80
CA GLU A 64 16.09 13.79 5.92
C GLU A 64 16.37 12.44 5.25
N ARG A 65 16.85 12.47 4.01
CA ARG A 65 17.29 11.29 3.27
C ARG A 65 18.46 10.61 3.94
N THR A 66 18.42 9.28 4.05
CA THR A 66 19.57 8.44 4.46
C THR A 66 19.78 7.31 3.45
N THR A 67 21.03 7.14 3.01
CA THR A 67 21.39 6.11 2.01
C THR A 67 22.07 4.89 2.63
N GLN A 68 22.33 4.90 3.93
CA GLN A 68 23.08 3.84 4.63
C GLN A 68 22.48 2.44 4.49
N ARG A 69 21.18 2.35 4.19
CA ARG A 69 20.45 1.07 4.07
C ARG A 69 20.01 0.76 2.66
N ASP A 70 20.35 1.59 1.69
CA ASP A 70 19.96 1.36 0.29
C ASP A 70 20.55 0.05 -0.23
N ASN A 71 19.69 -0.77 -0.82
CA ASN A 71 20.07 -2.05 -1.43
C ASN A 71 19.03 -2.44 -2.51
N GLU A 72 19.08 -3.66 -2.99
CA GLU A 72 18.14 -4.11 -4.02
C GLU A 72 16.67 -4.01 -3.62
N SER A 73 16.35 -4.28 -2.38
CA SER A 73 14.97 -4.22 -1.87
C SER A 73 14.63 -2.86 -1.28
N ILE A 74 15.56 -2.24 -0.54
CA ILE A 74 15.34 -0.92 0.07
C ILE A 74 15.72 0.15 -0.96
N ARG A 75 14.70 0.89 -1.42
CA ARG A 75 14.85 1.88 -2.49
C ARG A 75 15.01 3.30 -1.97
N TYR A 76 14.42 3.57 -0.82
CA TYR A 76 14.46 4.90 -0.24
C TYR A 76 14.26 4.84 1.27
N ALA A 77 15.00 5.63 2.02
CA ALA A 77 14.80 5.76 3.45
C ALA A 77 14.98 7.22 3.88
N ILE A 78 14.12 7.67 4.77
CA ILE A 78 14.21 8.95 5.47
C ILE A 78 14.16 8.72 6.98
N ARG A 79 14.72 9.65 7.74
CA ARG A 79 14.70 9.66 9.20
C ARG A 79 14.43 11.05 9.72
N ASN A 80 13.93 11.16 10.95
CA ASN A 80 13.81 12.45 11.63
C ASN A 80 14.67 12.44 12.89
N PRO A 81 15.91 13.03 12.87
CA PRO A 81 16.81 13.05 14.00
C PRO A 81 16.26 13.87 15.18
N ALA A 82 15.45 14.90 14.93
CA ALA A 82 14.87 15.74 15.98
C ALA A 82 13.86 15.00 16.86
N LEU A 83 13.30 13.88 16.36
CA LEU A 83 12.37 13.02 17.09
C LEU A 83 13.04 11.76 17.67
N SER A 84 14.37 11.74 17.74
CA SER A 84 15.12 10.61 18.29
C SER A 84 14.82 10.38 19.76
N ALA A 85 14.69 9.12 20.16
CA ALA A 85 14.55 8.66 21.53
C ALA A 85 15.17 7.26 21.68
N ASP A 86 15.71 6.95 22.83
CA ASP A 86 16.28 5.62 23.15
C ASP A 86 17.25 5.13 22.05
N ASP A 87 18.14 6.03 21.58
CA ASP A 87 19.11 5.81 20.50
C ASP A 87 18.50 5.41 19.15
N PHE A 88 17.21 5.66 18.97
CA PHE A 88 16.48 5.39 17.74
C PHE A 88 15.83 6.66 17.18
N SER A 89 16.14 7.00 15.92
CA SER A 89 15.42 8.04 15.18
C SER A 89 14.26 7.39 14.43
N PRO A 90 13.06 8.00 14.43
CA PRO A 90 11.98 7.55 13.56
C PRO A 90 12.44 7.45 12.10
N THR A 91 12.04 6.39 11.42
CA THR A 91 12.40 6.16 10.02
C THR A 91 11.18 5.84 9.19
N ALA A 92 11.23 6.25 7.91
CA ALA A 92 10.32 5.74 6.88
C ALA A 92 11.16 5.10 5.76
N VAL A 93 10.79 3.88 5.38
CA VAL A 93 11.53 3.05 4.43
C VAL A 93 10.60 2.59 3.33
N VAL A 94 11.00 2.80 2.06
CA VAL A 94 10.32 2.26 0.89
C VAL A 94 11.08 1.05 0.39
N THR A 95 10.37 -0.07 0.28
CA THR A 95 10.89 -1.29 -0.33
C THR A 95 10.13 -1.61 -1.62
N LEU A 96 10.80 -2.28 -2.55
CA LEU A 96 10.22 -2.80 -3.78
C LEU A 96 10.69 -4.25 -4.00
N GLN A 97 9.75 -5.14 -4.23
CA GLN A 97 10.01 -6.55 -4.50
C GLN A 97 9.27 -6.99 -5.76
N GLN A 98 9.86 -7.93 -6.50
CA GLN A 98 9.24 -8.56 -7.65
C GLN A 98 8.62 -9.90 -7.23
N VAL A 99 7.40 -10.14 -7.72
CA VAL A 99 6.65 -11.38 -7.48
C VAL A 99 6.02 -11.81 -8.81
N SER A 100 6.05 -13.10 -9.11
CA SER A 100 5.38 -13.61 -10.31
C SER A 100 3.86 -13.44 -10.22
N THR A 101 3.21 -13.09 -11.33
CA THR A 101 1.73 -13.03 -11.42
C THR A 101 1.06 -14.37 -11.13
N ARG A 102 1.80 -15.49 -11.22
CA ARG A 102 1.33 -16.82 -10.84
C ARG A 102 1.10 -16.99 -9.33
N ALA A 103 1.64 -16.09 -8.49
CA ALA A 103 1.45 -16.11 -7.04
C ALA A 103 0.00 -15.80 -6.61
N GLY A 104 -0.84 -15.26 -7.52
CA GLY A 104 -2.24 -15.02 -7.25
C GLY A 104 -2.69 -13.58 -7.51
N LYS A 105 -3.80 -13.20 -6.89
CA LYS A 105 -4.33 -11.83 -6.98
C LYS A 105 -3.53 -10.87 -6.07
N PRO A 106 -3.48 -9.57 -6.40
CA PRO A 106 -2.75 -8.56 -5.62
C PRO A 106 -3.07 -8.57 -4.13
N GLU A 107 -4.34 -8.65 -3.76
CA GLU A 107 -4.79 -8.64 -2.36
C GLU A 107 -4.22 -9.84 -1.59
N LYS A 108 -4.29 -11.03 -2.18
CA LYS A 108 -3.74 -12.26 -1.59
C LYS A 108 -2.21 -12.21 -1.44
N ILE A 109 -1.52 -11.59 -2.39
CA ILE A 109 -0.07 -11.39 -2.33
C ILE A 109 0.29 -10.50 -1.13
N LEU A 110 -0.43 -9.39 -0.94
CA LEU A 110 -0.22 -8.47 0.17
C LEU A 110 -0.50 -9.15 1.53
N GLU A 111 -1.59 -9.89 1.64
CA GLU A 111 -1.94 -10.65 2.84
C GLU A 111 -0.86 -11.68 3.19
N GLU A 112 -0.43 -12.48 2.22
CA GLU A 112 0.58 -13.52 2.43
C GLU A 112 1.94 -12.91 2.78
N GLN A 113 2.34 -11.81 2.11
CA GLN A 113 3.56 -11.09 2.45
C GLN A 113 3.51 -10.56 3.89
N ASN A 114 2.39 -9.97 4.31
CA ASN A 114 2.23 -9.49 5.69
C ASN A 114 2.30 -10.64 6.71
N LYS A 115 1.67 -11.78 6.40
CA LYS A 115 1.72 -12.98 7.25
C LYS A 115 3.15 -13.53 7.39
N GLN A 116 3.89 -13.63 6.28
CA GLN A 116 5.29 -14.08 6.29
C GLN A 116 6.18 -13.12 7.06
N LEU A 117 5.99 -11.80 6.90
CA LEU A 117 6.73 -10.78 7.63
C LEU A 117 6.46 -10.90 9.14
N THR A 118 5.19 -11.03 9.52
CA THR A 118 4.75 -11.22 10.91
C THR A 118 5.45 -12.42 11.54
N ALA A 119 5.42 -13.56 10.88
CA ALA A 119 6.04 -14.79 11.39
C ALA A 119 7.57 -14.67 11.47
N LYS A 120 8.21 -14.16 10.40
CA LYS A 120 9.68 -14.05 10.32
C LYS A 120 10.26 -13.08 11.33
N LEU A 121 9.60 -11.93 11.53
CA LEU A 121 10.06 -10.87 12.43
C LEU A 121 9.45 -10.96 13.84
N LYS A 122 8.59 -11.96 14.09
CA LYS A 122 7.90 -12.14 15.38
C LYS A 122 7.14 -10.89 15.82
N LEU A 123 6.42 -10.29 14.86
CA LEU A 123 5.64 -9.09 15.11
C LEU A 123 4.45 -9.39 16.03
N THR A 124 4.11 -8.46 16.92
CA THR A 124 2.95 -8.54 17.81
C THR A 124 1.96 -7.41 17.52
N ASP A 125 0.76 -7.50 18.09
CA ASP A 125 -0.31 -6.50 17.96
C ASP A 125 -0.62 -6.13 16.51
N VAL A 126 -0.57 -7.12 15.62
CA VAL A 126 -0.72 -6.93 14.18
C VAL A 126 -2.17 -6.68 13.84
N THR A 127 -2.44 -5.54 13.23
CA THR A 127 -3.73 -5.20 12.62
C THR A 127 -3.54 -4.92 11.14
N THR A 128 -4.52 -5.30 10.32
CA THR A 128 -4.48 -5.06 8.88
C THR A 128 -5.82 -4.53 8.39
N THR A 129 -5.77 -3.63 7.41
CA THR A 129 -6.96 -3.05 6.77
C THR A 129 -6.72 -2.95 5.27
N PRO A 130 -7.58 -3.56 4.43
CA PRO A 130 -7.56 -3.34 2.99
C PRO A 130 -7.75 -1.86 2.66
N THR A 131 -7.00 -1.39 1.66
CA THR A 131 -7.05 0.01 1.20
C THR A 131 -6.69 0.10 -0.28
N THR A 132 -6.49 1.31 -0.78
CA THR A 132 -5.97 1.57 -2.12
C THR A 132 -4.86 2.61 -2.07
N VAL A 133 -3.92 2.52 -3.02
CA VAL A 133 -2.86 3.52 -3.24
C VAL A 133 -2.94 3.96 -4.69
N CYS A 134 -3.28 5.22 -4.93
CA CYS A 134 -3.49 5.76 -6.27
C CYS A 134 -4.44 4.89 -7.14
N GLY A 135 -5.41 4.22 -6.49
CA GLY A 135 -6.37 3.32 -7.15
C GLY A 135 -5.90 1.86 -7.31
N ALA A 136 -4.65 1.53 -7.00
CA ALA A 136 -4.18 0.15 -6.94
C ALA A 136 -4.56 -0.51 -5.61
N PRO A 137 -4.75 -1.84 -5.57
CA PRO A 137 -4.97 -2.58 -4.32
C PRO A 137 -3.86 -2.34 -3.31
N GLY A 138 -4.23 -2.12 -2.06
CA GLY A 138 -3.31 -1.86 -0.96
C GLY A 138 -3.70 -2.57 0.33
N LEU A 139 -2.75 -2.69 1.24
CA LEU A 139 -2.93 -3.20 2.59
C LEU A 139 -2.20 -2.29 3.57
N SER A 140 -2.96 -1.67 4.47
CA SER A 140 -2.41 -0.95 5.62
C SER A 140 -2.22 -1.93 6.76
N SER A 141 -1.10 -1.83 7.48
CA SER A 141 -0.82 -2.66 8.66
C SER A 141 -0.23 -1.82 9.77
N ALA A 142 -0.55 -2.15 11.02
CA ALA A 142 0.11 -1.63 12.20
C ALA A 142 0.54 -2.79 13.08
N TYR A 143 1.72 -2.67 13.73
CA TYR A 143 2.30 -3.74 14.53
C TYR A 143 3.39 -3.22 15.47
N VAL A 144 3.76 -4.06 16.44
CA VAL A 144 4.95 -3.86 17.27
C VAL A 144 6.05 -4.81 16.80
N ALA A 145 7.21 -4.25 16.45
CA ALA A 145 8.41 -5.02 16.15
C ALA A 145 9.21 -5.22 17.44
N PRO A 146 9.68 -6.46 17.74
CA PRO A 146 10.44 -6.76 18.96
C PRO A 146 11.81 -6.07 18.96
N GLU A 147 12.46 -6.10 20.11
CA GLU A 147 13.87 -5.74 20.22
C GLU A 147 14.73 -6.58 19.27
N VAL A 148 15.70 -5.95 18.67
CA VAL A 148 16.71 -6.60 17.82
C VAL A 148 18.09 -6.29 18.38
N VAL A 149 18.86 -7.35 18.63
CA VAL A 149 20.26 -7.24 19.06
C VAL A 149 21.16 -7.59 17.88
N LEU A 150 21.93 -6.63 17.41
CA LEU A 150 22.86 -6.77 16.30
C LEU A 150 24.32 -6.75 16.82
N GLY A 151 24.88 -7.95 17.01
CA GLY A 151 26.21 -8.09 17.62
C GLY A 151 26.23 -7.68 19.10
N ALA A 152 27.42 -7.36 19.62
CA ALA A 152 27.61 -7.08 21.05
C ALA A 152 27.25 -5.65 21.49
N LYS A 153 27.02 -4.72 20.53
CA LYS A 153 26.95 -3.28 20.83
C LYS A 153 25.71 -2.54 20.31
N LEU A 154 24.96 -3.13 19.38
CA LEU A 154 23.80 -2.46 18.81
C LEU A 154 22.51 -3.15 19.23
N LYS A 155 21.74 -2.43 20.01
CA LYS A 155 20.43 -2.83 20.51
C LYS A 155 19.38 -1.89 19.92
N ILE A 156 18.47 -2.41 19.12
CA ILE A 156 17.33 -1.65 18.61
C ILE A 156 16.14 -1.98 19.49
N PRO A 157 15.56 -1.02 20.22
CA PRO A 157 14.47 -1.28 21.15
C PRO A 157 13.21 -1.75 20.42
N PRO A 158 12.20 -2.30 21.14
CA PRO A 158 10.89 -2.55 20.60
C PRO A 158 10.30 -1.26 20.02
N ARG A 159 9.63 -1.35 18.88
CA ARG A 159 9.14 -0.16 18.18
C ARG A 159 7.80 -0.41 17.51
N THR A 160 6.94 0.59 17.58
CA THR A 160 5.69 0.60 16.84
C THR A 160 5.97 0.96 15.39
N ALA A 161 5.34 0.24 14.49
CA ALA A 161 5.43 0.47 13.06
C ALA A 161 4.05 0.49 12.41
N ARG A 162 3.93 1.31 11.37
CA ARG A 162 2.80 1.34 10.44
C ARG A 162 3.34 1.12 9.03
N SER A 163 2.68 0.30 8.24
CA SER A 163 3.10 0.07 6.86
C SER A 163 1.93 0.14 5.90
N LEU A 164 2.23 0.48 4.66
CA LEU A 164 1.31 0.51 3.55
C LEU A 164 1.94 -0.24 2.38
N GLY A 165 1.40 -1.41 2.07
CA GLY A 165 1.78 -2.22 0.92
C GLY A 165 0.83 -1.99 -0.25
N THR A 166 1.34 -2.03 -1.48
CA THR A 166 0.54 -1.93 -2.71
C THR A 166 1.20 -2.69 -3.85
N VAL A 167 0.42 -3.04 -4.87
CA VAL A 167 0.89 -3.88 -5.99
C VAL A 167 0.69 -3.18 -7.32
N TYR A 168 1.73 -3.15 -8.14
CA TYR A 168 1.72 -2.73 -9.53
C TYR A 168 2.02 -3.92 -10.44
N ARG A 169 1.26 -4.07 -11.53
CA ARG A 169 1.48 -5.12 -12.54
C ARG A 169 2.16 -4.55 -13.78
N ALA A 170 3.29 -5.17 -14.17
CA ALA A 170 3.94 -4.94 -15.46
C ALA A 170 4.12 -6.30 -16.17
N GLY A 171 3.34 -6.54 -17.21
CA GLY A 171 3.34 -7.82 -17.92
C GLY A 171 3.03 -9.01 -16.98
N ASP A 172 3.97 -9.95 -16.88
CA ASP A 172 3.89 -11.17 -16.06
C ASP A 172 4.54 -11.00 -14.67
N THR A 173 4.88 -9.79 -14.29
CA THR A 173 5.51 -9.46 -13.00
C THR A 173 4.61 -8.54 -12.19
N TYR A 174 4.49 -8.83 -10.91
CA TYR A 174 4.02 -7.87 -9.91
C TYR A 174 5.20 -7.22 -9.21
N TYR A 175 5.09 -5.93 -9.01
CA TYR A 175 5.97 -5.14 -8.14
C TYR A 175 5.20 -4.82 -6.87
N VAL A 176 5.67 -5.32 -5.74
CA VAL A 176 5.11 -5.04 -4.43
C VAL A 176 5.92 -3.94 -3.79
N ALA A 177 5.33 -2.75 -3.69
CA ALA A 177 5.91 -1.61 -3.00
C ALA A 177 5.37 -1.55 -1.58
N THR A 178 6.25 -1.33 -0.59
CA THR A 178 5.83 -1.14 0.79
C THR A 178 6.56 0.05 1.39
N VAL A 179 5.81 0.99 1.97
CA VAL A 179 6.37 2.03 2.84
C VAL A 179 6.09 1.67 4.29
N THR A 180 7.14 1.70 5.13
CA THR A 180 7.04 1.40 6.57
C THR A 180 7.58 2.57 7.35
N VAL A 181 6.78 3.12 8.27
CA VAL A 181 7.17 4.18 9.21
C VAL A 181 7.20 3.60 10.61
N GLN A 182 8.27 3.86 11.36
CA GLN A 182 8.47 3.25 12.68
C GLN A 182 9.12 4.21 13.67
N THR A 183 8.78 4.02 14.97
CA THR A 183 9.29 4.82 16.09
C THR A 183 9.27 4.03 17.40
N VAL A 184 10.03 4.49 18.37
CA VAL A 184 9.98 4.04 19.78
C VAL A 184 9.08 4.93 20.64
N LYS A 185 8.61 6.07 20.11
CA LYS A 185 7.71 7.02 20.79
C LYS A 185 6.44 7.24 19.95
N PRO A 186 5.52 6.26 19.92
CA PRO A 186 4.32 6.32 19.06
C PRO A 186 3.37 7.45 19.45
N ASP A 187 3.40 7.92 20.70
CA ASP A 187 2.50 8.97 21.22
C ASP A 187 3.00 10.39 20.92
N ASN A 188 4.18 10.56 20.29
CA ASN A 188 4.66 11.87 19.89
C ASN A 188 3.74 12.46 18.79
N PRO A 189 3.10 13.61 19.01
CA PRO A 189 2.09 14.16 18.09
C PRO A 189 2.68 14.55 16.73
N THR A 190 3.91 15.05 16.69
CA THR A 190 4.60 15.38 15.44
C THR A 190 4.85 14.10 14.63
N TYR A 191 5.33 13.03 15.29
CA TYR A 191 5.50 11.74 14.63
C TYR A 191 4.18 11.19 14.08
N GLN A 192 3.09 11.28 14.85
CA GLN A 192 1.78 10.81 14.41
C GLN A 192 1.33 11.53 13.14
N GLN A 193 1.40 12.86 13.13
CA GLN A 193 1.06 13.69 11.98
C GLN A 193 1.95 13.37 10.77
N ASP A 194 3.26 13.32 10.96
CA ASP A 194 4.22 13.04 9.90
C ASP A 194 4.04 11.64 9.32
N SER A 195 3.87 10.63 10.19
CA SER A 195 3.67 9.24 9.75
C SER A 195 2.40 9.07 8.94
N GLU A 196 1.31 9.73 9.34
CA GLU A 196 0.07 9.74 8.57
C GLU A 196 0.26 10.39 7.20
N MET A 197 0.92 11.55 7.16
CA MET A 197 1.23 12.28 5.93
C MET A 197 2.10 11.44 4.98
N ILE A 198 3.12 10.77 5.50
CA ILE A 198 4.00 9.89 4.70
C ILE A 198 3.21 8.72 4.10
N LEU A 199 2.41 8.03 4.91
CA LEU A 199 1.64 6.86 4.46
C LEU A 199 0.54 7.26 3.48
N LYS A 200 -0.24 8.30 3.82
CA LYS A 200 -1.38 8.76 3.01
C LYS A 200 -0.95 9.33 1.67
N GLY A 201 0.16 10.08 1.65
CA GLY A 201 0.66 10.72 0.43
C GLY A 201 1.64 9.87 -0.38
N PHE A 202 1.92 8.62 0.01
CA PHE A 202 2.74 7.73 -0.80
C PHE A 202 2.06 7.43 -2.13
N GLN A 203 2.81 7.57 -3.23
CA GLN A 203 2.30 7.39 -4.57
C GLN A 203 2.98 6.22 -5.28
N LEU A 204 2.16 5.41 -5.94
CA LEU A 204 2.58 4.37 -6.87
C LEU A 204 1.93 4.69 -8.23
N LEU A 205 2.75 4.90 -9.24
CA LEU A 205 2.34 5.32 -10.57
C LEU A 205 2.85 4.33 -11.63
N PRO A 206 2.20 4.23 -12.78
CA PRO A 206 2.69 3.38 -13.87
C PRO A 206 4.13 3.75 -14.26
N SER A 207 4.88 2.74 -14.72
CA SER A 207 6.13 2.94 -15.48
C SER A 207 5.83 3.76 -16.74
N GLN A 208 6.77 4.53 -17.22
CA GLN A 208 6.64 5.25 -18.52
C GLN A 208 6.94 4.32 -19.66
#